data_b43a8d9ffde159e3947038b562f6721b
#
_entry.id   b43a8d9ffde159e3947038b562f6721b
#
_cell.length_a   1.000
_cell.length_b   1.000
_cell.length_c   1.000
_cell.angle_alpha   90.00
_cell.angle_beta   90.00
_cell.angle_gamma   90.00
#
_symmetry.space_group_name_H-M   'P 1'
#
loop_
_entity.id
_entity.type
_entity.pdbx_description
1 polymer ?
#
loop_
_entity_poly.entity_id
_entity_poly.type
_entity_poly.pdbx_seq_one_letter_code
_entity_poly.pdbx_strand_id
1 'polypeptide(L)' 'MSARLMILPAKNANDIRLVRIPDDFEEHEIFRHVTGLIANVEEKNPAYQWEEIVEVFEDHGFEVVPFILGPALD' A
#
# COMPACT_ATOMS: atom_id res chain seq x y z
N MET A 1 15.04 -12.28 -10.07
CA MET A 1 14.86 -11.18 -9.11
C MET A 1 13.57 -11.37 -8.36
N SER A 2 13.63 -11.21 -7.07
CA SER A 2 12.45 -11.37 -6.23
C SER A 2 11.67 -10.07 -6.16
N ALA A 3 10.36 -10.17 -6.31
CA ALA A 3 9.49 -9.02 -6.10
C ALA A 3 9.40 -8.74 -4.59
N ARG A 4 9.44 -7.47 -4.23
CA ARG A 4 9.25 -7.07 -2.85
C ARG A 4 7.82 -6.62 -2.65
N LEU A 5 7.23 -7.05 -1.56
CA LEU A 5 5.84 -6.77 -1.25
C LEU A 5 5.75 -6.04 0.08
N MET A 6 4.81 -5.11 0.17
CA MET A 6 4.55 -4.37 1.40
C MET A 6 3.11 -4.61 1.82
N ILE A 7 2.92 -4.93 3.08
CA ILE A 7 1.59 -5.07 3.65
C ILE A 7 1.18 -3.75 4.29
N LEU A 8 0.00 -3.27 3.94
CA LEU A 8 -0.58 -2.09 4.56
C LEU A 8 -1.56 -2.57 5.61
N PRO A 9 -1.14 -2.60 6.88
CA PRO A 9 -2.00 -3.13 7.94
C PRO A 9 -3.17 -2.21 8.25
N ALA A 10 -4.24 -2.78 8.78
CA ALA A 10 -5.42 -2.04 9.17
C ALA A 10 -6.03 -2.69 10.40
N LYS A 11 -6.82 -1.94 11.14
CA LYS A 11 -7.51 -2.47 12.32
C LYS A 11 -8.48 -3.58 11.95
N ASN A 12 -9.15 -3.41 10.81
CA ASN A 12 -10.06 -4.42 10.28
C ASN A 12 -9.29 -5.27 9.29
N ALA A 13 -9.29 -6.58 9.50
CA ALA A 13 -8.56 -7.51 8.64
C ALA A 13 -9.00 -7.40 7.17
N ASN A 14 -10.25 -7.05 6.93
CA ASN A 14 -10.77 -6.92 5.57
C ASN A 14 -10.19 -5.71 4.83
N ASP A 15 -9.57 -4.79 5.55
CA ASP A 15 -9.00 -3.57 4.97
C ASP A 15 -7.50 -3.66 4.76
N ILE A 16 -6.90 -4.79 5.11
CA ILE A 16 -5.47 -5.00 4.86
C ILE A 16 -5.24 -5.08 3.36
N ARG A 17 -4.19 -4.41 2.89
CA ARG A 17 -3.85 -4.36 1.45
C ARG A 17 -2.42 -4.82 1.23
N LEU A 18 -2.17 -5.30 0.04
CA LEU A 18 -0.85 -5.79 -0.37
C LEU A 18 -0.42 -5.02 -1.61
N VAL A 19 0.81 -4.52 -1.59
CA VAL A 19 1.33 -3.69 -2.66
C VAL A 19 2.71 -4.21 -3.08
N ARG A 20 2.94 -4.33 -4.39
CA ARG A 20 4.27 -4.61 -4.91
C ARG A 20 5.01 -3.30 -5.05
N ILE A 21 6.23 -3.25 -4.52
CA ILE A 21 7.03 -2.03 -4.56
C ILE A 21 8.13 -2.15 -5.61
N PRO A 22 8.52 -1.01 -6.24
CA PRO A 22 9.64 -1.01 -7.18
C PRO A 22 10.94 -1.39 -6.51
N ASP A 23 11.85 -1.98 -7.28
CA ASP A 23 13.15 -2.43 -6.76
C ASP A 23 14.10 -1.27 -6.48
N ASP A 24 13.77 -0.08 -6.93
CA ASP A 24 14.63 1.10 -6.83
C ASP A 24 14.72 1.68 -5.42
N PHE A 25 13.81 1.27 -4.54
CA PHE A 25 13.71 1.85 -3.21
C PHE A 25 14.29 0.94 -2.15
N GLU A 26 14.90 1.55 -1.14
CA GLU A 26 15.28 0.85 0.07
C GLU A 26 14.08 0.81 1.01
N GLU A 27 14.09 -0.11 1.98
CA GLU A 27 12.96 -0.32 2.87
C GLU A 27 12.52 0.94 3.59
N HIS A 28 13.45 1.69 4.16
CA HIS A 28 13.11 2.91 4.90
C HIS A 28 12.61 4.02 3.98
N GLU A 29 13.11 4.06 2.75
CA GLU A 29 12.65 5.03 1.76
C GLU A 29 11.22 4.75 1.34
N ILE A 30 10.92 3.47 1.12
CA ILE A 30 9.59 3.06 0.67
C ILE A 30 8.55 3.36 1.74
N PHE A 31 8.88 3.10 3.01
CA PHE A 31 7.97 3.38 4.11
C PHE A 31 7.61 4.86 4.14
N ARG A 32 8.63 5.71 4.04
CA ARG A 32 8.43 7.15 4.06
C ARG A 32 7.63 7.62 2.85
N HIS A 33 7.94 7.08 1.69
CA HIS A 33 7.28 7.46 0.45
C HIS A 33 5.80 7.10 0.48
N VAL A 34 5.48 5.88 0.89
CA VAL A 34 4.10 5.42 0.98
C VAL A 34 3.32 6.24 2.01
N THR A 35 3.94 6.51 3.15
CA THR A 35 3.32 7.35 4.18
C THR A 35 2.95 8.72 3.60
N GLY A 36 3.86 9.30 2.84
CA GLY A 36 3.63 10.59 2.22
C GLY A 36 2.52 10.58 1.18
N LEU A 37 2.46 9.52 0.37
CA LEU A 37 1.41 9.39 -0.63
C LEU A 37 0.03 9.29 0.01
N ILE A 38 -0.09 8.46 1.04
CA ILE A 38 -1.37 8.29 1.74
C ILE A 38 -1.78 9.58 2.43
N ALA A 39 -0.84 10.24 3.10
CA ALA A 39 -1.12 11.51 3.78
C ALA A 39 -1.60 12.57 2.79
N ASN A 40 -1.01 12.59 1.60
CA ASN A 40 -1.39 13.53 0.56
C ASN A 40 -2.83 13.33 0.10
N VAL A 41 -3.24 12.08 -0.08
CA VAL A 41 -4.61 11.75 -0.46
C VAL A 41 -5.59 12.17 0.65
N GLU A 42 -5.25 11.86 1.90
CA GLU A 42 -6.09 12.22 3.05
C GLU A 42 -6.26 13.73 3.17
N GLU A 43 -5.20 14.47 2.92
CA GLU A 43 -5.22 15.93 3.01
C GLU A 43 -6.11 16.54 1.95
N LYS A 44 -6.06 16.01 0.73
CA LYS A 44 -6.87 16.51 -0.38
C LYS A 44 -8.33 16.14 -0.26
N ASN A 45 -8.62 14.97 0.30
CA ASN A 45 -9.97 14.48 0.42
C ASN A 45 -10.14 13.65 1.69
N PRO A 46 -10.61 14.26 2.80
CA PRO A 46 -10.79 13.53 4.05
C PRO A 46 -11.74 12.34 3.96
N ALA A 47 -12.61 12.32 2.95
CA ALA A 47 -13.54 11.22 2.71
C ALA A 47 -13.03 10.29 1.60
N TYR A 48 -11.71 10.16 1.46
CA TYR A 48 -11.12 9.36 0.40
C TYR A 48 -11.54 7.90 0.44
N GLN A 49 -11.51 7.27 -0.73
CA GLN A 49 -11.76 5.86 -0.88
C GLN A 49 -10.46 5.14 -1.24
N TRP A 50 -10.43 3.83 -1.02
CA TRP A 50 -9.25 3.04 -1.35
C TRP A 50 -8.85 3.18 -2.81
N GLU A 51 -9.82 3.32 -3.71
CA GLU A 51 -9.57 3.47 -5.14
C GLU A 51 -8.72 4.68 -5.46
N GLU A 52 -8.87 5.75 -4.70
CA GLU A 52 -8.05 6.95 -4.90
C GLU A 52 -6.60 6.69 -4.56
N ILE A 53 -6.37 5.91 -3.50
CA ILE A 53 -5.02 5.51 -3.10
C ILE A 53 -4.41 4.61 -4.17
N VAL A 54 -5.19 3.70 -4.73
CA VAL A 54 -4.73 2.80 -5.79
C VAL A 54 -4.23 3.61 -6.99
N GLU A 55 -4.98 4.62 -7.42
CA GLU A 55 -4.58 5.46 -8.54
C GLU A 55 -3.24 6.15 -8.29
N VAL A 56 -3.06 6.69 -7.09
CA VAL A 56 -1.81 7.36 -6.73
C VAL A 56 -0.65 6.37 -6.73
N PHE A 57 -0.86 5.18 -6.19
CA PHE A 57 0.17 4.15 -6.16
C PHE A 57 0.58 3.73 -7.57
N GLU A 58 -0.39 3.51 -8.44
CA GLU A 58 -0.10 3.11 -9.82
C GLU A 58 0.67 4.20 -10.57
N ASP A 59 0.33 5.47 -10.32
CA ASP A 59 1.05 6.60 -10.92
C ASP A 59 2.51 6.65 -10.49
N HIS A 60 2.82 6.10 -9.32
CA HIS A 60 4.18 6.11 -8.78
C HIS A 60 4.90 4.78 -8.96
N GLY A 61 4.35 3.90 -9.79
CA GLY A 61 5.01 2.63 -10.11
C GLY A 61 4.74 1.51 -9.13
N PHE A 62 3.84 1.70 -8.20
CA PHE A 62 3.42 0.64 -7.28
C PHE A 62 2.29 -0.16 -7.91
N GLU A 63 2.18 -1.42 -7.53
CA GLU A 63 1.13 -2.28 -8.04
C GLU A 63 0.38 -2.90 -6.88
N VAL A 64 -0.94 -2.69 -6.86
CA VAL A 64 -1.79 -3.31 -5.84
C VAL A 64 -2.02 -4.77 -6.23
N VAL A 65 -1.73 -5.68 -5.30
CA VAL A 65 -1.79 -7.11 -5.56
C VAL A 65 -3.00 -7.71 -4.83
N PRO A 66 -3.89 -8.38 -5.55
CA PRO A 66 -5.00 -9.07 -4.89
C PRO A 66 -4.49 -10.27 -4.10
N PHE A 67 -5.12 -10.54 -2.97
CA PHE A 67 -4.74 -11.68 -2.15
C PHE A 67 -5.93 -12.12 -1.31
N ILE A 68 -5.83 -13.34 -0.79
CA ILE A 68 -6.84 -13.88 0.12
C ILE A 68 -6.22 -13.95 1.50
N LEU A 69 -6.89 -13.34 2.48
CA LEU A 69 -6.43 -13.38 3.85
C LEU A 69 -6.80 -14.75 4.44
N GLY A 70 -5.77 -15.53 4.76
CA GLY A 70 -5.98 -16.84 5.35
C GLY A 70 -6.20 -16.77 6.85
N PRO A 71 -6.38 -17.93 7.48
CA PRO A 71 -6.52 -17.98 8.94
C PRO A 71 -5.22 -17.63 9.63
N ALA A 72 -5.33 -17.13 10.85
CA ALA A 72 -4.15 -16.78 11.63
C ALA A 72 -3.39 -18.03 12.05
N LEU A 73 -2.07 -17.92 12.06
CA LEU A 73 -1.21 -19.00 12.58
C LEU A 73 -1.10 -18.84 14.08
N ASP A 74 -1.11 -19.97 14.78
CA ASP A 74 -0.96 -19.99 16.24
C ASP A 74 0.43 -20.42 16.66
#